data_4902d4d12ca59fc64061d9b670dd66ae
#
_entry.id   4902d4d12ca59fc64061d9b670dd66ae
#
_cell.length_a   1.000
_cell.length_b   1.000
_cell.length_c   1.000
_cell.angle_alpha   90.00
_cell.angle_beta   90.00
_cell.angle_gamma   90.00
#
_symmetry.space_group_name_H-M   'P 1'
#
loop_
_entity.id
_entity.type
_entity.pdbx_description
1 polymer ?
#
loop_
_entity_poly.entity_id
_entity_poly.type
_entity_poly.pdbx_seq_one_letter_code
_entity_poly.pdbx_strand_id
1 'polypeptide(L)'
;MKICAFTKTYEGRRVLELPDMELECGKIYAVIGANGSGKSTMARILAGTIRPDQKCMVTEAGAEIGYMPQKSFPFQMSVIKNLLVACGDTNENREKAAHYIKELELEGLTNEKAHRLSGGETARMAIARVMMENCRMLILDEPTAAMDIKSTLTAEALIKEYRDRTGACVVLVTHSLAQALRISDNTLFLCEGKLCEFGKSEDVIRRPQKEETRRFIEFYGV
;
A
#
# COMPACT_ATOMS: atom_id res chain seq x y z
N MET A 1 -11.64 -9.64 -6.16
CA MET A 1 -11.78 -9.87 -4.69
C MET A 1 -12.96 -9.05 -4.20
N LYS A 2 -13.94 -9.72 -3.59
CA LYS A 2 -15.10 -9.04 -2.98
C LYS A 2 -14.74 -8.54 -1.60
N ILE A 3 -15.07 -7.30 -1.32
CA ILE A 3 -14.92 -6.65 -0.02
C ILE A 3 -16.33 -6.32 0.44
N CYS A 4 -16.79 -6.94 1.53
CA CYS A 4 -18.10 -6.66 2.10
C CYS A 4 -18.13 -5.27 2.73
N ALA A 5 -19.30 -4.65 2.76
CA ALA A 5 -19.53 -3.39 3.47
C ALA A 5 -19.11 -3.51 4.94
N PHE A 6 -18.41 -2.51 5.45
CA PHE A 6 -17.99 -2.49 6.85
C PHE A 6 -17.91 -1.08 7.42
N THR A 7 -17.99 -1.01 8.75
CA THR A 7 -17.78 0.23 9.51
C THR A 7 -16.66 0.06 10.54
N LYS A 8 -16.11 1.17 10.98
CA LYS A 8 -15.19 1.22 12.11
C LYS A 8 -15.47 2.42 12.99
N THR A 9 -15.64 2.15 14.27
CA THR A 9 -15.88 3.14 15.32
C THR A 9 -14.75 3.09 16.34
N TYR A 10 -14.29 4.24 16.79
CA TYR A 10 -13.38 4.39 17.92
C TYR A 10 -14.02 5.36 18.93
N GLU A 11 -14.11 4.98 20.18
CA GLU A 11 -14.65 5.82 21.26
C GLU A 11 -15.99 6.49 20.94
N GLY A 12 -16.88 5.70 20.31
CA GLY A 12 -18.23 6.18 19.91
C GLY A 12 -18.27 7.01 18.62
N ARG A 13 -17.10 7.39 18.05
CA ARG A 13 -17.03 8.13 16.78
C ARG A 13 -16.79 7.17 15.62
N ARG A 14 -17.71 7.17 14.64
CA ARG A 14 -17.52 6.44 13.39
C ARG A 14 -16.42 7.10 12.56
N VAL A 15 -15.36 6.35 12.27
CA VAL A 15 -14.20 6.84 11.52
C VAL A 15 -14.12 6.30 10.11
N LEU A 16 -14.89 5.23 9.82
CA LEU A 16 -14.93 4.63 8.49
C LEU A 16 -16.27 3.92 8.27
N GLU A 17 -16.83 4.10 7.08
CA GLU A 17 -18.03 3.44 6.58
C GLU A 17 -17.86 3.22 5.08
N LEU A 18 -17.66 1.97 4.67
CA LEU A 18 -17.45 1.61 3.28
C LEU A 18 -18.54 0.66 2.79
N PRO A 19 -19.03 0.85 1.56
CA PRO A 19 -19.99 -0.06 0.93
C PRO A 19 -19.30 -1.36 0.48
N ASP A 20 -20.12 -2.31 0.03
CA ASP A 20 -19.61 -3.44 -0.75
C ASP A 20 -18.88 -2.92 -1.97
N MET A 21 -17.71 -3.52 -2.24
CA MET A 21 -16.91 -3.20 -3.42
C MET A 21 -16.20 -4.43 -3.95
N GLU A 22 -15.79 -4.37 -5.21
CA GLU A 22 -14.99 -5.39 -5.83
C GLU A 22 -13.68 -4.80 -6.34
N LEU A 23 -12.56 -5.43 -5.96
CA LEU A 23 -11.23 -5.12 -6.44
C LEU A 23 -10.75 -6.27 -7.34
N GLU A 24 -10.37 -5.95 -8.56
CA GLU A 24 -9.88 -6.92 -9.54
C GLU A 24 -8.43 -7.30 -9.24
N CYS A 25 -8.09 -8.57 -9.42
CA CYS A 25 -6.70 -9.02 -9.40
C CYS A 25 -5.93 -8.43 -10.61
N GLY A 26 -4.63 -8.24 -10.45
CA GLY A 26 -3.80 -7.63 -11.49
C GLY A 26 -4.02 -6.12 -11.69
N LYS A 27 -4.67 -5.45 -10.74
CA LYS A 27 -4.90 -4.00 -10.76
C LYS A 27 -4.27 -3.31 -9.56
N ILE A 28 -3.88 -2.05 -9.76
CA ILE A 28 -3.41 -1.16 -8.70
C ILE A 28 -4.52 -0.15 -8.39
N TYR A 29 -4.90 -0.07 -7.14
CA TYR A 29 -5.89 0.85 -6.60
C TYR A 29 -5.23 1.88 -5.71
N ALA A 30 -5.27 3.15 -6.08
CA ALA A 30 -4.86 4.22 -5.17
C ALA A 30 -6.00 4.56 -4.20
N VAL A 31 -5.68 4.75 -2.93
CA VAL A 31 -6.60 5.28 -1.92
C VAL A 31 -6.11 6.67 -1.54
N ILE A 32 -6.85 7.68 -1.94
CA ILE A 32 -6.53 9.10 -1.71
C ILE A 32 -7.56 9.77 -0.79
N GLY A 33 -7.21 10.91 -0.23
CA GLY A 33 -8.08 11.72 0.65
C GLY A 33 -7.27 12.48 1.68
N ALA A 34 -7.92 13.41 2.38
CA ALA A 34 -7.31 14.22 3.42
C ALA A 34 -6.78 13.38 4.61
N ASN A 35 -5.92 13.98 5.43
CA ASN A 35 -5.50 13.36 6.68
C ASN A 35 -6.73 13.13 7.58
N GLY A 36 -6.82 11.95 8.19
CA GLY A 36 -7.98 11.56 9.01
C GLY A 36 -9.20 11.08 8.22
N SER A 37 -9.16 10.97 6.88
CA SER A 37 -10.29 10.47 6.07
C SER A 37 -10.54 8.96 6.17
N GLY A 38 -9.71 8.20 6.92
CA GLY A 38 -9.91 6.78 7.15
C GLY A 38 -9.02 5.85 6.31
N LYS A 39 -8.11 6.37 5.45
CA LYS A 39 -7.27 5.57 4.54
C LYS A 39 -6.48 4.45 5.25
N SER A 40 -5.67 4.81 6.26
CA SER A 40 -4.90 3.81 7.01
C SER A 40 -5.78 2.87 7.83
N THR A 41 -6.96 3.31 8.26
CA THR A 41 -7.96 2.44 8.92
C THR A 41 -8.49 1.42 7.94
N MET A 42 -8.84 1.83 6.70
CA MET A 42 -9.21 0.94 5.62
C MET A 42 -8.08 -0.08 5.34
N ALA A 43 -6.86 0.40 5.11
CA ALA A 43 -5.69 -0.45 4.86
C ALA A 43 -5.50 -1.52 5.95
N ARG A 44 -5.60 -1.14 7.22
CA ARG A 44 -5.47 -2.06 8.37
C ARG A 44 -6.59 -3.08 8.46
N ILE A 45 -7.83 -2.70 8.12
CA ILE A 45 -8.97 -3.63 8.11
C ILE A 45 -8.79 -4.63 6.96
N LEU A 46 -8.45 -4.17 5.75
CA LEU A 46 -8.16 -5.04 4.61
C LEU A 46 -7.01 -6.01 4.91
N ALA A 47 -5.98 -5.52 5.61
CA ALA A 47 -4.84 -6.34 6.06
C ALA A 47 -5.18 -7.29 7.23
N GLY A 48 -6.38 -7.23 7.80
CA GLY A 48 -6.78 -8.03 8.94
C GLY A 48 -6.09 -7.68 10.26
N THR A 49 -5.33 -6.55 10.32
CA THR A 49 -4.61 -6.13 11.53
C THR A 49 -5.51 -5.48 12.57
N ILE A 50 -6.65 -4.93 12.14
CA ILE A 50 -7.74 -4.49 13.01
C ILE A 50 -9.07 -5.05 12.50
N ARG A 51 -10.00 -5.30 13.43
CA ARG A 51 -11.33 -5.83 13.08
C ARG A 51 -12.29 -4.67 12.80
N PRO A 52 -13.17 -4.81 11.80
CA PRO A 52 -14.32 -3.93 11.62
C PRO A 52 -15.32 -4.12 12.79
N ASP A 53 -16.32 -3.24 12.88
CA ASP A 53 -17.34 -3.32 13.93
C ASP A 53 -18.26 -4.54 13.72
N GLN A 54 -18.54 -4.88 12.45
CA GLN A 54 -19.32 -6.06 12.10
C GLN A 54 -18.41 -7.30 12.02
N LYS A 55 -18.96 -8.47 12.36
CA LYS A 55 -18.30 -9.76 12.14
C LYS A 55 -18.43 -10.16 10.67
N CYS A 56 -17.83 -9.42 9.75
CA CYS A 56 -17.76 -9.82 8.35
C CYS A 56 -16.31 -10.17 7.98
N MET A 57 -16.15 -11.10 7.07
CA MET A 57 -14.87 -11.31 6.41
C MET A 57 -14.77 -10.28 5.29
N VAL A 58 -13.91 -9.29 5.50
CA VAL A 58 -13.72 -8.20 4.55
C VAL A 58 -13.02 -8.68 3.28
N THR A 59 -12.20 -9.72 3.40
CA THR A 59 -11.50 -10.37 2.29
C THR A 59 -11.80 -11.86 2.28
N GLU A 60 -11.56 -12.52 1.14
CA GLU A 60 -11.73 -13.97 1.02
C GLU A 60 -10.91 -14.73 2.07
N ALA A 61 -11.52 -15.77 2.67
CA ALA A 61 -10.84 -16.61 3.65
C ALA A 61 -9.59 -17.25 3.05
N GLY A 62 -8.45 -17.15 3.77
CA GLY A 62 -7.18 -17.73 3.35
C GLY A 62 -6.48 -16.93 2.24
N ALA A 63 -6.93 -15.72 1.91
CA ALA A 63 -6.18 -14.86 1.00
C ALA A 63 -4.86 -14.44 1.65
N GLU A 64 -3.76 -14.71 0.96
CA GLU A 64 -2.43 -14.22 1.37
C GLU A 64 -2.37 -12.71 1.15
N ILE A 65 -2.20 -11.95 2.24
CA ILE A 65 -2.21 -10.48 2.23
C ILE A 65 -0.88 -9.98 2.74
N GLY A 66 -0.14 -9.29 1.88
CA GLY A 66 1.04 -8.52 2.28
C GLY A 66 0.64 -7.12 2.72
N TYR A 67 1.18 -6.66 3.84
CA TYR A 67 0.89 -5.32 4.36
C TYR A 67 2.16 -4.58 4.79
N MET A 68 2.38 -3.42 4.21
CA MET A 68 3.37 -2.45 4.64
C MET A 68 2.66 -1.28 5.33
N PRO A 69 2.80 -1.12 6.66
CA PRO A 69 2.24 0.02 7.38
C PRO A 69 3.04 1.31 7.10
N GLN A 70 2.39 2.46 7.27
CA GLN A 70 3.01 3.79 7.11
C GLN A 70 4.30 3.95 7.94
N LYS A 71 4.30 3.47 9.19
CA LYS A 71 5.52 3.37 10.01
C LYS A 71 6.06 1.95 9.92
N SER A 72 7.03 1.76 9.06
CA SER A 72 7.75 0.50 8.92
C SER A 72 8.90 0.43 9.92
N PHE A 73 8.95 -0.66 10.70
CA PHE A 73 10.02 -0.89 11.67
C PHE A 73 10.98 -1.94 11.12
N PRO A 74 12.30 -1.65 11.13
CA PRO A 74 13.31 -2.66 10.85
C PRO A 74 13.43 -3.61 12.04
N PHE A 75 13.51 -4.92 11.78
CA PHE A 75 13.93 -5.86 12.82
C PHE A 75 15.41 -5.66 13.13
N GLN A 76 15.85 -5.98 14.38
CA GLN A 76 17.23 -5.83 14.83
C GLN A 76 18.19 -6.87 14.22
N MET A 77 18.16 -7.00 12.90
CA MET A 77 18.97 -7.89 12.10
C MET A 77 19.47 -7.17 10.84
N SER A 78 20.30 -7.82 10.01
CA SER A 78 20.77 -7.21 8.76
C SER A 78 19.64 -7.00 7.76
N VAL A 79 19.87 -6.14 6.75
CA VAL A 79 18.93 -5.87 5.66
C VAL A 79 18.51 -7.18 4.97
N ILE A 80 19.45 -8.01 4.56
CA ILE A 80 19.13 -9.29 3.91
C ILE A 80 18.27 -10.21 4.80
N LYS A 81 18.55 -10.27 6.10
CA LYS A 81 17.75 -11.06 7.03
C LYS A 81 16.36 -10.48 7.25
N ASN A 82 16.18 -9.15 7.15
CA ASN A 82 14.87 -8.51 7.18
C ASN A 82 14.01 -8.93 5.98
N LEU A 83 14.60 -9.12 4.81
CA LEU A 83 13.86 -9.59 3.64
C LEU A 83 13.48 -11.07 3.77
N LEU A 84 14.39 -11.90 4.29
CA LEU A 84 14.20 -13.34 4.37
C LEU A 84 13.32 -13.81 5.54
N VAL A 85 13.00 -12.92 6.49
CA VAL A 85 12.33 -13.29 7.75
C VAL A 85 10.98 -13.98 7.57
N ALA A 86 10.23 -13.61 6.54
CA ALA A 86 8.88 -14.13 6.30
C ALA A 86 8.90 -15.37 5.37
N CYS A 87 9.76 -15.37 4.34
CA CYS A 87 9.80 -16.40 3.32
C CYS A 87 10.80 -17.54 3.61
N GLY A 88 11.69 -17.36 4.60
CA GLY A 88 12.75 -18.32 4.93
C GLY A 88 14.03 -18.13 4.10
N ASP A 89 15.13 -18.69 4.60
CA ASP A 89 16.46 -18.54 4.04
C ASP A 89 16.81 -19.73 3.11
N THR A 90 16.29 -19.67 1.87
CA THR A 90 16.62 -20.60 0.78
C THR A 90 17.44 -19.92 -0.29
N ASN A 91 18.11 -20.68 -1.18
CA ASN A 91 18.86 -20.11 -2.30
C ASN A 91 17.96 -19.27 -3.21
N GLU A 92 16.77 -19.74 -3.53
CA GLU A 92 15.77 -19.02 -4.34
C GLU A 92 15.38 -17.68 -3.69
N ASN A 93 15.07 -17.69 -2.38
CA ASN A 93 14.73 -16.47 -1.67
C ASN A 93 15.92 -15.50 -1.54
N ARG A 94 17.15 -16.02 -1.46
CA ARG A 94 18.35 -15.19 -1.49
C ARG A 94 18.54 -14.50 -2.84
N GLU A 95 18.31 -15.19 -3.96
CA GLU A 95 18.37 -14.60 -5.30
C GLU A 95 17.30 -13.52 -5.48
N LYS A 96 16.05 -13.81 -5.04
CA LYS A 96 14.97 -12.84 -5.03
C LYS A 96 15.27 -11.62 -4.16
N ALA A 97 15.83 -11.83 -2.96
CA ALA A 97 16.24 -10.74 -2.09
C ALA A 97 17.37 -9.90 -2.69
N ALA A 98 18.36 -10.54 -3.35
CA ALA A 98 19.45 -9.85 -4.03
C ALA A 98 18.92 -8.97 -5.18
N HIS A 99 17.94 -9.45 -5.94
CA HIS A 99 17.26 -8.64 -6.95
C HIS A 99 16.65 -7.37 -6.34
N TYR A 100 15.80 -7.49 -5.31
CA TYR A 100 15.20 -6.31 -4.68
C TYR A 100 16.21 -5.37 -4.02
N ILE A 101 17.27 -5.92 -3.40
CA ILE A 101 18.36 -5.15 -2.80
C ILE A 101 19.04 -4.29 -3.87
N LYS A 102 19.30 -4.87 -5.05
CA LYS A 102 19.92 -4.17 -6.17
C LYS A 102 19.00 -3.08 -6.72
N GLU A 103 17.77 -3.45 -7.10
CA GLU A 103 16.83 -2.51 -7.71
C GLU A 103 16.50 -1.33 -6.79
N LEU A 104 16.49 -1.54 -5.47
CA LEU A 104 16.21 -0.51 -4.47
C LEU A 104 17.50 0.18 -3.95
N GLU A 105 18.64 0.00 -4.60
CA GLU A 105 19.92 0.64 -4.25
C GLU A 105 20.30 0.44 -2.77
N LEU A 106 20.18 -0.82 -2.29
CA LEU A 106 20.53 -1.22 -0.91
C LEU A 106 21.78 -2.14 -0.86
N GLU A 107 22.51 -2.32 -1.97
CA GLU A 107 23.63 -3.27 -2.08
C GLU A 107 24.71 -3.01 -1.04
N GLY A 108 25.13 -1.75 -0.88
CA GLY A 108 26.12 -1.35 0.12
C GLY A 108 25.68 -1.56 1.58
N LEU A 109 24.37 -1.82 1.79
CA LEU A 109 23.75 -1.95 3.11
C LEU A 109 23.30 -3.38 3.42
N THR A 110 23.53 -4.34 2.51
CA THR A 110 23.02 -5.72 2.59
C THR A 110 23.25 -6.38 3.96
N ASN A 111 24.45 -6.21 4.51
CA ASN A 111 24.88 -6.79 5.80
C ASN A 111 24.77 -5.80 6.97
N GLU A 112 24.40 -4.53 6.71
CA GLU A 112 24.21 -3.55 7.77
C GLU A 112 23.00 -3.89 8.64
N LYS A 113 23.11 -3.51 9.94
CA LYS A 113 21.99 -3.65 10.87
C LYS A 113 20.88 -2.66 10.49
N ALA A 114 19.70 -3.17 10.18
CA ALA A 114 18.63 -2.38 9.62
C ALA A 114 18.15 -1.20 10.49
N HIS A 115 18.39 -1.22 11.81
CA HIS A 115 18.09 -0.08 12.68
C HIS A 115 19.01 1.14 12.46
N ARG A 116 20.08 1.01 11.68
CA ARG A 116 20.99 2.10 11.31
C ARG A 116 20.61 2.79 10.00
N LEU A 117 19.64 2.24 9.29
CA LEU A 117 19.16 2.80 8.03
C LEU A 117 18.49 4.16 8.25
N SER A 118 18.66 5.05 7.29
CA SER A 118 17.86 6.27 7.16
C SER A 118 16.37 5.95 6.94
N GLY A 119 15.51 6.94 7.06
CA GLY A 119 14.08 6.78 6.81
C GLY A 119 13.77 6.24 5.40
N GLY A 120 14.43 6.80 4.37
CA GLY A 120 14.26 6.36 2.99
C GLY A 120 14.77 4.94 2.74
N GLU A 121 15.94 4.58 3.27
CA GLU A 121 16.48 3.21 3.18
C GLU A 121 15.59 2.20 3.92
N THR A 122 15.06 2.58 5.09
CA THR A 122 14.10 1.76 5.82
C THR A 122 12.82 1.52 5.02
N ALA A 123 12.30 2.55 4.36
CA ALA A 123 11.11 2.43 3.52
C ALA A 123 11.37 1.53 2.30
N ARG A 124 12.52 1.69 1.61
CA ARG A 124 12.93 0.81 0.50
C ARG A 124 13.06 -0.65 0.95
N MET A 125 13.73 -0.91 2.08
CA MET A 125 13.83 -2.24 2.65
C MET A 125 12.44 -2.82 3.01
N ALA A 126 11.53 -2.01 3.54
CA ALA A 126 10.20 -2.47 3.90
C ALA A 126 9.34 -2.85 2.69
N ILE A 127 9.45 -2.11 1.58
CA ILE A 127 8.86 -2.48 0.29
C ILE A 127 9.43 -3.82 -0.16
N ALA A 128 10.76 -3.95 -0.22
CA ALA A 128 11.40 -5.21 -0.59
C ALA A 128 10.90 -6.37 0.28
N ARG A 129 10.85 -6.19 1.59
CA ARG A 129 10.43 -7.23 2.54
C ARG A 129 9.02 -7.74 2.29
N VAL A 130 8.04 -6.84 2.07
CA VAL A 130 6.66 -7.26 1.82
C VAL A 130 6.49 -7.92 0.45
N MET A 131 7.32 -7.58 -0.52
CA MET A 131 7.32 -8.15 -1.87
C MET A 131 8.07 -9.49 -1.98
N MET A 132 8.74 -9.93 -0.92
CA MET A 132 9.38 -11.26 -0.87
C MET A 132 8.35 -12.38 -0.98
N GLU A 133 7.13 -12.21 -0.49
CA GLU A 133 6.05 -13.17 -0.62
C GLU A 133 5.18 -12.89 -1.84
N ASN A 134 4.54 -13.92 -2.40
CA ASN A 134 3.57 -13.79 -3.46
C ASN A 134 2.18 -13.69 -2.84
N CYS A 135 1.71 -12.47 -2.63
CA CYS A 135 0.41 -12.19 -2.04
C CYS A 135 -0.68 -12.09 -3.10
N ARG A 136 -1.90 -12.48 -2.78
CA ARG A 136 -3.09 -12.17 -3.63
C ARG A 136 -3.50 -10.71 -3.52
N MET A 137 -3.25 -10.09 -2.36
CA MET A 137 -3.41 -8.65 -2.14
C MET A 137 -2.16 -8.07 -1.49
N LEU A 138 -1.62 -7.01 -2.06
CA LEU A 138 -0.52 -6.23 -1.50
C LEU A 138 -1.03 -4.85 -1.10
N ILE A 139 -0.93 -4.51 0.18
CA ILE A 139 -1.38 -3.23 0.73
C ILE A 139 -0.17 -2.42 1.18
N LEU A 140 -0.04 -1.23 0.64
CA LEU A 140 1.08 -0.32 0.90
C LEU A 140 0.53 1.01 1.44
N ASP A 141 0.81 1.32 2.70
CA ASP A 141 0.34 2.55 3.36
C ASP A 141 1.44 3.62 3.35
N GLU A 142 1.36 4.56 2.42
CA GLU A 142 2.32 5.64 2.16
C GLU A 142 3.78 5.14 1.98
N PRO A 143 4.02 4.18 1.09
CA PRO A 143 5.31 3.47 1.02
C PRO A 143 6.49 4.36 0.62
N THR A 144 6.24 5.48 -0.06
CA THR A 144 7.28 6.35 -0.62
C THR A 144 7.39 7.70 0.07
N ALA A 145 6.66 7.93 1.18
CA ALA A 145 6.59 9.23 1.85
C ALA A 145 7.96 9.76 2.35
N ALA A 146 8.92 8.87 2.64
CA ALA A 146 10.26 9.22 3.10
C ALA A 146 11.34 9.14 1.99
N MET A 147 10.94 8.99 0.72
CA MET A 147 11.85 8.79 -0.41
C MET A 147 12.01 10.06 -1.24
N ASP A 148 13.17 10.23 -1.85
CA ASP A 148 13.38 11.20 -2.91
C ASP A 148 12.64 10.79 -4.20
N ILE A 149 12.62 11.68 -5.19
CA ILE A 149 11.91 11.46 -6.45
C ILE A 149 12.43 10.22 -7.19
N LYS A 150 13.75 10.03 -7.26
CA LYS A 150 14.37 8.90 -7.97
C LYS A 150 13.99 7.58 -7.32
N SER A 151 14.16 7.47 -6.01
CA SER A 151 13.80 6.27 -5.23
C SER A 151 12.29 5.98 -5.31
N THR A 152 11.45 7.02 -5.33
CA THR A 152 10.00 6.88 -5.52
C THR A 152 9.68 6.25 -6.87
N LEU A 153 10.27 6.74 -7.97
CA LEU A 153 10.01 6.20 -9.31
C LEU A 153 10.49 4.75 -9.44
N THR A 154 11.65 4.41 -8.85
CA THR A 154 12.13 3.03 -8.79
C THR A 154 11.17 2.12 -8.02
N ALA A 155 10.70 2.54 -6.85
CA ALA A 155 9.73 1.78 -6.06
C ALA A 155 8.41 1.59 -6.82
N GLU A 156 7.91 2.63 -7.51
CA GLU A 156 6.72 2.56 -8.35
C GLU A 156 6.87 1.54 -9.49
N ALA A 157 8.03 1.50 -10.15
CA ALA A 157 8.33 0.51 -11.20
C ALA A 157 8.29 -0.92 -10.64
N LEU A 158 8.91 -1.15 -9.49
CA LEU A 158 8.92 -2.46 -8.82
C LEU A 158 7.53 -2.90 -8.35
N ILE A 159 6.69 -1.97 -7.88
CA ILE A 159 5.29 -2.27 -7.51
C ILE A 159 4.50 -2.74 -8.74
N LYS A 160 4.70 -2.09 -9.90
CA LYS A 160 4.08 -2.52 -11.17
C LYS A 160 4.59 -3.89 -11.61
N GLU A 161 5.91 -4.10 -11.57
CA GLU A 161 6.53 -5.40 -11.87
C GLU A 161 5.99 -6.51 -10.97
N TYR A 162 5.90 -6.24 -9.65
CA TYR A 162 5.31 -7.18 -8.69
C TYR A 162 3.88 -7.56 -9.08
N ARG A 163 3.01 -6.57 -9.36
CA ARG A 163 1.64 -6.79 -9.82
C ARG A 163 1.60 -7.64 -11.08
N ASP A 164 2.43 -7.31 -12.08
CA ASP A 164 2.46 -8.00 -13.38
C ASP A 164 2.93 -9.46 -13.24
N ARG A 165 3.91 -9.70 -12.38
CA ARG A 165 4.46 -11.04 -12.13
C ARG A 165 3.51 -11.92 -11.30
N THR A 166 2.86 -11.36 -10.29
CA THR A 166 2.05 -12.14 -9.33
C THR A 166 0.56 -12.15 -9.65
N GLY A 167 0.07 -11.22 -10.46
CA GLY A 167 -1.36 -10.98 -10.65
C GLY A 167 -2.05 -10.42 -9.39
N ALA A 168 -1.31 -9.93 -8.41
CA ALA A 168 -1.86 -9.41 -7.16
C ALA A 168 -2.76 -8.18 -7.38
N CYS A 169 -3.77 -8.05 -6.54
CA CYS A 169 -4.47 -6.78 -6.33
C CYS A 169 -3.58 -5.90 -5.43
N VAL A 170 -3.16 -4.73 -5.91
CA VAL A 170 -2.36 -3.79 -5.11
C VAL A 170 -3.23 -2.64 -4.62
N VAL A 171 -3.22 -2.38 -3.32
CA VAL A 171 -3.86 -1.22 -2.69
C VAL A 171 -2.78 -0.27 -2.20
N LEU A 172 -2.67 0.88 -2.82
CA LEU A 172 -1.68 1.92 -2.50
C LEU A 172 -2.36 3.11 -1.82
N VAL A 173 -2.13 3.29 -0.54
CA VAL A 173 -2.53 4.52 0.15
C VAL A 173 -1.49 5.59 -0.12
N THR A 174 -1.91 6.73 -0.64
CA THR A 174 -1.01 7.87 -0.91
C THR A 174 -1.75 9.20 -0.80
N HIS A 175 -1.03 10.24 -0.44
CA HIS A 175 -1.49 11.62 -0.54
C HIS A 175 -1.03 12.31 -1.83
N SER A 176 -0.20 11.64 -2.64
CA SER A 176 0.31 12.17 -3.91
C SER A 176 -0.63 11.82 -5.07
N LEU A 177 -1.37 12.82 -5.57
CA LEU A 177 -2.21 12.66 -6.77
C LEU A 177 -1.37 12.30 -8.00
N ALA A 178 -0.17 12.88 -8.11
CA ALA A 178 0.76 12.56 -9.19
C ALA A 178 1.20 11.09 -9.14
N GLN A 179 1.46 10.52 -7.96
CA GLN A 179 1.76 9.10 -7.80
C GLN A 179 0.55 8.24 -8.17
N ALA A 180 -0.64 8.57 -7.67
CA ALA A 180 -1.87 7.85 -8.02
C ALA A 180 -2.08 7.80 -9.54
N LEU A 181 -1.90 8.93 -10.24
CA LEU A 181 -2.00 8.97 -11.72
C LEU A 181 -0.94 8.13 -12.43
N ARG A 182 0.30 8.09 -11.92
CA ARG A 182 1.40 7.37 -12.58
C ARG A 182 1.26 5.86 -12.50
N ILE A 183 0.77 5.33 -11.37
CA ILE A 183 0.88 3.89 -11.16
C ILE A 183 -0.45 3.15 -11.00
N SER A 184 -1.54 3.83 -10.63
CA SER A 184 -2.80 3.13 -10.36
C SER A 184 -3.75 3.09 -11.54
N ASP A 185 -4.44 1.97 -11.69
CA ASP A 185 -5.52 1.80 -12.67
C ASP A 185 -6.79 2.53 -12.20
N ASN A 186 -7.12 2.38 -10.92
CA ASN A 186 -8.30 2.95 -10.30
C ASN A 186 -7.96 3.72 -9.02
N THR A 187 -8.80 4.66 -8.67
CA THR A 187 -8.65 5.49 -7.47
C THR A 187 -9.92 5.45 -6.64
N LEU A 188 -9.76 5.25 -5.32
CA LEU A 188 -10.77 5.41 -4.30
C LEU A 188 -10.51 6.74 -3.57
N PHE A 189 -11.46 7.66 -3.64
CA PHE A 189 -11.38 8.90 -2.87
C PHE A 189 -12.19 8.77 -1.59
N LEU A 190 -11.51 8.86 -0.45
CA LEU A 190 -12.11 8.84 0.88
C LEU A 190 -12.23 10.26 1.45
N CYS A 191 -13.44 10.61 1.88
CA CYS A 191 -13.74 11.85 2.55
C CYS A 191 -14.58 11.56 3.81
N GLU A 192 -14.16 12.09 4.97
CA GLU A 192 -14.87 11.95 6.24
C GLU A 192 -15.28 10.52 6.60
N GLY A 193 -14.40 9.57 6.31
CA GLY A 193 -14.64 8.16 6.59
C GLY A 193 -15.54 7.44 5.60
N LYS A 194 -15.90 8.05 4.47
CA LYS A 194 -16.76 7.45 3.43
C LYS A 194 -16.05 7.37 2.09
N LEU A 195 -16.45 6.41 1.28
CA LEU A 195 -16.06 6.34 -0.13
C LEU A 195 -16.92 7.35 -0.90
N CYS A 196 -16.30 8.47 -1.30
CA CYS A 196 -16.98 9.54 -2.02
C CYS A 196 -16.99 9.31 -3.52
N GLU A 197 -15.86 8.86 -4.07
CA GLU A 197 -15.75 8.58 -5.50
C GLU A 197 -14.83 7.38 -5.75
N PHE A 198 -15.17 6.57 -6.76
CA PHE A 198 -14.41 5.40 -7.17
C PHE A 198 -14.51 5.22 -8.68
N GLY A 199 -13.37 5.02 -9.34
CA GLY A 199 -13.30 4.84 -10.78
C GLY A 199 -11.88 4.82 -11.30
N LYS A 200 -11.71 4.92 -12.62
CA LYS A 200 -10.39 5.03 -13.25
C LYS A 200 -9.65 6.25 -12.70
N SER A 201 -8.36 6.09 -12.43
CA SER A 201 -7.55 7.15 -11.81
C SER A 201 -7.56 8.46 -12.60
N GLU A 202 -7.50 8.38 -13.94
CA GLU A 202 -7.63 9.54 -14.82
C GLU A 202 -8.98 10.26 -14.66
N ASP A 203 -10.07 9.52 -14.50
CA ASP A 203 -11.41 10.12 -14.39
C ASP A 203 -11.60 10.75 -13.00
N VAL A 204 -11.27 10.02 -11.92
CA VAL A 204 -11.42 10.51 -10.55
C VAL A 204 -10.54 11.73 -10.29
N ILE A 205 -9.30 11.75 -10.81
CA ILE A 205 -8.33 12.80 -10.48
C ILE A 205 -8.44 13.98 -11.46
N ARG A 206 -8.62 13.75 -12.76
CA ARG A 206 -8.64 14.83 -13.76
C ARG A 206 -10.05 15.34 -14.12
N ARG A 207 -11.07 14.53 -13.89
CA ARG A 207 -12.47 14.81 -14.25
C ARG A 207 -13.44 14.40 -13.13
N PRO A 208 -13.20 14.85 -11.88
CA PRO A 208 -14.00 14.43 -10.73
C PRO A 208 -15.48 14.77 -10.92
N GLN A 209 -16.34 13.81 -10.59
CA GLN A 209 -17.79 13.96 -10.69
C GLN A 209 -18.40 14.50 -9.39
N LYS A 210 -17.71 14.28 -8.26
CA LYS A 210 -18.18 14.72 -6.95
C LYS A 210 -17.53 16.04 -6.55
N GLU A 211 -18.33 16.91 -5.92
CA GLU A 211 -17.87 18.23 -5.47
C GLU A 211 -16.75 18.11 -4.42
N GLU A 212 -16.86 17.14 -3.51
CA GLU A 212 -15.87 16.87 -2.47
C GLU A 212 -14.52 16.47 -3.09
N THR A 213 -14.56 15.63 -4.15
CA THR A 213 -13.35 15.21 -4.89
C THR A 213 -12.74 16.41 -5.60
N ARG A 214 -13.53 17.24 -6.25
CA ARG A 214 -13.07 18.44 -6.96
C ARG A 214 -12.36 19.40 -6.01
N ARG A 215 -12.96 19.74 -4.88
CA ARG A 215 -12.35 20.61 -3.85
C ARG A 215 -11.06 20.04 -3.31
N PHE A 216 -11.00 18.71 -3.09
CA PHE A 216 -9.78 18.06 -2.63
C PHE A 216 -8.66 18.19 -3.66
N ILE A 217 -8.94 17.94 -4.94
CA ILE A 217 -7.96 18.03 -6.01
C ILE A 217 -7.48 19.48 -6.24
N GLU A 218 -8.38 20.45 -6.22
CA GLU A 218 -8.02 21.87 -6.31
C GLU A 218 -7.09 22.32 -5.17
N PHE A 219 -7.31 21.78 -3.96
CA PHE A 219 -6.50 22.14 -2.79
C PHE A 219 -5.11 21.48 -2.81
N TYR A 220 -5.03 20.22 -3.22
CA TYR A 220 -3.76 19.46 -3.22
C TYR A 220 -2.98 19.56 -4.55
N GLY A 221 -3.54 20.15 -5.57
CA GLY A 221 -2.93 20.56 -6.83
C GLY A 221 -2.38 19.41 -7.71
N VAL A 222 -2.84 19.30 -8.93
CA VAL A 222 -2.16 18.60 -10.04
C VAL A 222 -2.00 19.55 -11.21
#